data_8e394f627185f6e2952fd02f9adf5495
#
_entry.id   8e394f627185f6e2952fd02f9adf5495
#
_cell.length_a   1.000
_cell.length_b   1.000
_cell.length_c   1.000
_cell.angle_alpha   90.00
_cell.angle_beta   90.00
_cell.angle_gamma   90.00
#
_symmetry.space_group_name_H-M   'P 1'
#
loop_
_entity.id
_entity.type
_entity.pdbx_description
1 polymer ?
#
loop_
_entity_poly.entity_id
_entity_poly.type
_entity_poly.pdbx_seq_one_letter_code
_entity_poly.pdbx_strand_id
1 'polypeptide(L)'
;MLFRSRFENLLVTQTLSVGTERIKEMLFPLLVEVLAEDGVVIDGVFERNDATIRALEGMEQGKGWFPLEGRDVPASAVTEICENGVYYRVDVENGQKTGFFLDQKYNRLAVARLARGRRVLDCFTHTGSFALNAARGGAEHVTAVDISQSAIDMARANAVRNGLEGRMDFLTADVFDLLAELEKKGGKPYDFIILDPPAFTKSRKTVKSAERGYKDINLRALRLLPRGGYFATASCSHFMPSELFEKMLRSAALDAGVELRQIEARQQSPDHPILWNVPETDYLKFYLFQVV
;
A
#
# COMPACT_ATOMS: atom_id res chain seq x y z
N MET A 1 -1.30 -21.58 -3.14
CA MET A 1 -1.52 -20.39 -3.97
C MET A 1 -0.18 -19.92 -4.49
N LEU A 2 -0.04 -19.65 -5.76
CA LEU A 2 1.11 -18.95 -6.34
C LEU A 2 0.80 -17.46 -6.28
N PHE A 3 1.59 -16.70 -5.53
CA PHE A 3 1.57 -15.25 -5.57
C PHE A 3 2.74 -14.78 -6.45
N ARG A 4 2.50 -13.85 -7.36
CA ARG A 4 3.52 -13.31 -8.26
C ARG A 4 3.30 -11.82 -8.47
N SER A 5 4.38 -11.08 -8.54
CA SER A 5 4.42 -9.68 -8.95
C SER A 5 5.54 -9.51 -9.98
N ARG A 6 5.31 -8.68 -10.97
CA ARG A 6 6.36 -8.24 -11.89
C ARG A 6 6.76 -6.82 -11.55
N PHE A 7 8.04 -6.61 -11.35
CA PHE A 7 8.65 -5.30 -11.18
C PHE A 7 9.67 -5.11 -12.31
N GLU A 8 9.24 -4.46 -13.40
CA GLU A 8 10.00 -4.32 -14.65
C GLU A 8 10.53 -5.67 -15.16
N ASN A 9 11.83 -5.91 -14.98
CA ASN A 9 12.55 -7.09 -15.42
C ASN A 9 12.66 -8.21 -14.36
N LEU A 10 12.08 -8.01 -13.17
CA LEU A 10 12.10 -9.00 -12.09
C LEU A 10 10.71 -9.60 -11.86
N LEU A 11 10.66 -10.92 -11.73
CA LEU A 11 9.50 -11.63 -11.19
C LEU A 11 9.71 -11.94 -9.72
N VAL A 12 8.69 -11.70 -8.90
CA VAL A 12 8.67 -12.10 -7.49
C VAL A 12 7.56 -13.11 -7.27
N THR A 13 7.92 -14.23 -6.68
CA THR A 13 7.01 -15.37 -6.49
C THR A 13 6.90 -15.75 -5.01
N GLN A 14 5.75 -16.32 -4.65
CA GLN A 14 5.52 -17.00 -3.37
C GLN A 14 4.82 -18.33 -3.63
N THR A 15 5.45 -19.44 -3.31
CA THR A 15 4.84 -20.76 -3.37
C THR A 15 4.32 -21.13 -1.98
N LEU A 16 3.00 -21.03 -1.77
CA LEU A 16 2.36 -21.18 -0.48
C LEU A 16 1.63 -22.51 -0.30
N SER A 17 1.76 -23.45 -1.24
CA SER A 17 1.23 -24.81 -1.15
C SER A 17 2.22 -25.82 -1.71
N VAL A 18 2.20 -27.04 -1.15
CA VAL A 18 3.05 -28.16 -1.61
C VAL A 18 2.85 -28.44 -3.09
N GLY A 19 1.60 -28.32 -3.59
CA GLY A 19 1.33 -28.54 -5.01
C GLY A 19 2.09 -27.56 -5.91
N THR A 20 2.08 -26.27 -5.57
CA THR A 20 2.81 -25.24 -6.34
C THR A 20 4.31 -25.39 -6.18
N GLU A 21 4.79 -25.71 -4.97
CA GLU A 21 6.22 -25.96 -4.71
C GLU A 21 6.78 -27.07 -5.59
N ARG A 22 6.03 -28.17 -5.78
CA ARG A 22 6.47 -29.32 -6.59
C ARG A 22 6.58 -29.03 -8.08
N ILE A 23 5.83 -28.07 -8.60
CA ILE A 23 5.82 -27.77 -10.03
C ILE A 23 6.59 -26.50 -10.38
N LYS A 24 7.18 -25.80 -9.42
CA LYS A 24 7.84 -24.50 -9.66
C LYS A 24 8.99 -24.59 -10.67
N GLU A 25 9.74 -25.69 -10.68
CA GLU A 25 10.84 -25.93 -11.61
C GLU A 25 10.39 -25.93 -13.08
N MET A 26 9.15 -26.34 -13.35
CA MET A 26 8.51 -26.26 -14.66
C MET A 26 7.81 -24.90 -14.86
N LEU A 27 7.13 -24.42 -13.82
CA LEU A 27 6.23 -23.27 -13.92
C LEU A 27 6.98 -21.96 -14.14
N PHE A 28 8.09 -21.71 -13.44
CA PHE A 28 8.80 -20.44 -13.50
C PHE A 28 9.49 -20.21 -14.85
N PRO A 29 10.20 -21.20 -15.45
CA PRO A 29 10.69 -21.07 -16.82
C PRO A 29 9.58 -20.79 -17.83
N LEU A 30 8.45 -21.53 -17.77
CA LEU A 30 7.29 -21.29 -18.65
C LEU A 30 6.71 -19.90 -18.49
N LEU A 31 6.65 -19.34 -17.27
CA LEU A 31 6.22 -17.95 -17.07
C LEU A 31 7.15 -16.96 -17.77
N VAL A 32 8.45 -17.20 -17.72
CA VAL A 32 9.44 -16.33 -18.39
C VAL A 32 9.30 -16.45 -19.90
N GLU A 33 9.07 -17.64 -20.44
CA GLU A 33 8.83 -17.86 -21.89
C GLU A 33 7.58 -17.14 -22.37
N VAL A 34 6.45 -17.35 -21.70
CA VAL A 34 5.16 -16.68 -22.04
C VAL A 34 5.29 -15.17 -22.00
N LEU A 35 5.98 -14.60 -21.01
CA LEU A 35 6.21 -13.16 -20.95
C LEU A 35 7.13 -12.68 -22.08
N ALA A 36 8.09 -13.50 -22.50
CA ALA A 36 8.96 -13.18 -23.64
C ALA A 36 8.19 -13.13 -24.98
N GLU A 37 7.17 -13.97 -25.17
CA GLU A 37 6.27 -13.91 -26.34
C GLU A 37 5.55 -12.55 -26.40
N ASP A 38 5.23 -11.95 -25.25
CA ASP A 38 4.63 -10.61 -25.14
C ASP A 38 5.69 -9.47 -25.21
N GLY A 39 6.94 -9.80 -25.51
CA GLY A 39 8.05 -8.84 -25.59
C GLY A 39 8.59 -8.38 -24.23
N VAL A 40 8.24 -9.06 -23.14
CA VAL A 40 8.70 -8.75 -21.78
C VAL A 40 9.98 -9.51 -21.46
N VAL A 41 11.06 -8.80 -21.20
CA VAL A 41 12.33 -9.38 -20.78
C VAL A 41 12.34 -9.53 -19.26
N ILE A 42 12.58 -10.76 -18.76
CA ILE A 42 12.75 -11.06 -17.34
C ILE A 42 14.18 -11.46 -17.09
N ASP A 43 14.89 -10.73 -16.23
CA ASP A 43 16.29 -11.00 -15.88
C ASP A 43 16.42 -12.03 -14.75
N GLY A 44 15.43 -12.11 -13.86
CA GLY A 44 15.45 -13.04 -12.75
C GLY A 44 14.10 -13.25 -12.07
N VAL A 45 14.00 -14.39 -11.40
CA VAL A 45 12.87 -14.78 -10.56
C VAL A 45 13.34 -14.83 -9.10
N PHE A 46 12.74 -14.02 -8.24
CA PHE A 46 13.05 -13.96 -6.81
C PHE A 46 11.94 -14.63 -5.99
N GLU A 47 12.27 -15.63 -5.20
CA GLU A 47 11.33 -16.30 -4.31
C GLU A 47 11.25 -15.58 -2.96
N ARG A 48 10.04 -15.18 -2.55
CA ARG A 48 9.71 -14.62 -1.23
C ARG A 48 8.93 -15.65 -0.42
N ASN A 49 9.55 -16.80 -0.21
CA ASN A 49 9.00 -17.93 0.53
C ASN A 49 9.20 -17.81 2.06
N ASP A 50 9.52 -16.61 2.55
CA ASP A 50 9.63 -16.21 3.96
C ASP A 50 8.26 -16.04 4.66
N ALA A 51 7.20 -16.62 4.10
CA ALA A 51 5.85 -16.56 4.65
C ALA A 51 5.59 -17.70 5.66
N THR A 52 5.16 -17.34 6.88
CA THR A 52 4.91 -18.29 7.99
C THR A 52 3.84 -19.34 7.67
N ILE A 53 2.90 -19.04 6.75
CA ILE A 53 1.85 -19.97 6.33
C ILE A 53 2.43 -21.25 5.68
N ARG A 54 3.64 -21.21 5.13
CA ARG A 54 4.31 -22.39 4.55
C ARG A 54 4.49 -23.52 5.57
N ALA A 55 4.69 -23.18 6.84
CA ALA A 55 4.83 -24.15 7.92
C ALA A 55 3.57 -25.01 8.12
N LEU A 56 2.38 -24.52 7.76
CA LEU A 56 1.13 -25.29 7.81
C LEU A 56 1.08 -26.43 6.80
N GLU A 57 1.85 -26.30 5.72
CA GLU A 57 2.02 -27.31 4.66
C GLU A 57 3.31 -28.12 4.84
N GLY A 58 4.02 -27.94 5.96
CA GLY A 58 5.29 -28.65 6.23
C GLY A 58 6.46 -28.19 5.35
N MET A 59 6.38 -26.99 4.77
CA MET A 59 7.43 -26.43 3.92
C MET A 59 8.32 -25.47 4.69
N GLU A 60 9.62 -25.48 4.39
CA GLU A 60 10.59 -24.55 4.95
C GLU A 60 10.36 -23.13 4.42
N GLN A 61 10.74 -22.14 5.24
CA GLN A 61 10.76 -20.74 4.85
C GLN A 61 12.12 -20.38 4.26
N GLY A 62 12.13 -19.46 3.28
CA GLY A 62 13.36 -18.98 2.68
C GLY A 62 13.09 -17.86 1.68
N LYS A 63 14.13 -17.18 1.27
CA LYS A 63 14.08 -16.21 0.16
C LYS A 63 15.38 -16.27 -0.63
N GLY A 64 15.29 -15.98 -1.92
CA GLY A 64 16.46 -15.99 -2.80
C GLY A 64 16.08 -16.05 -4.27
N TRP A 65 17.11 -16.05 -5.09
CA TRP A 65 16.93 -16.18 -6.53
C TRP A 65 16.60 -17.64 -6.90
N PHE A 66 15.59 -17.80 -7.74
CA PHE A 66 15.33 -19.08 -8.41
C PHE A 66 16.31 -19.22 -9.60
N PRO A 67 17.06 -20.32 -9.72
CA PRO A 67 17.97 -20.52 -10.83
C PRO A 67 17.21 -20.73 -12.14
N LEU A 68 17.49 -19.91 -13.14
CA LEU A 68 17.00 -20.09 -14.51
C LEU A 68 18.13 -20.70 -15.35
N GLU A 69 17.84 -21.80 -16.05
CA GLU A 69 18.82 -22.47 -16.89
C GLU A 69 19.40 -21.52 -17.96
N GLY A 70 20.71 -21.47 -18.09
CA GLY A 70 21.43 -20.64 -19.05
C GLY A 70 21.41 -19.14 -18.76
N ARG A 71 21.02 -18.73 -17.55
CA ARG A 71 21.00 -17.31 -17.14
C ARG A 71 21.79 -17.10 -15.85
N ASP A 72 22.52 -16.01 -15.81
CA ASP A 72 23.18 -15.57 -14.58
C ASP A 72 22.17 -14.99 -13.59
N VAL A 73 22.44 -15.16 -12.31
CA VAL A 73 21.66 -14.55 -11.23
C VAL A 73 21.85 -13.03 -11.27
N PRO A 74 20.79 -12.23 -11.24
CA PRO A 74 20.91 -10.77 -11.19
C PRO A 74 21.80 -10.31 -10.03
N ALA A 75 22.65 -9.32 -10.28
CA ALA A 75 23.57 -8.77 -9.28
C ALA A 75 22.87 -7.99 -8.17
N SER A 76 21.61 -7.61 -8.37
CA SER A 76 20.82 -6.81 -7.43
C SER A 76 19.37 -7.25 -7.38
N ALA A 77 18.83 -7.36 -6.16
CA ALA A 77 17.42 -7.54 -5.89
C ALA A 77 16.64 -6.22 -5.85
N VAL A 78 17.25 -5.13 -6.31
CA VAL A 78 16.63 -3.80 -6.38
C VAL A 78 16.42 -3.42 -7.83
N THR A 79 15.19 -3.03 -8.15
CA THR A 79 14.81 -2.51 -9.47
C THR A 79 14.07 -1.17 -9.35
N GLU A 80 13.83 -0.51 -10.46
CA GLU A 80 13.02 0.71 -10.54
C GLU A 80 11.74 0.41 -11.32
N ILE A 81 10.60 0.88 -10.83
CA ILE A 81 9.32 0.81 -11.54
C ILE A 81 8.78 2.20 -11.81
N CYS A 82 7.95 2.33 -12.83
CA CYS A 82 7.18 3.55 -13.09
C CYS A 82 5.68 3.25 -12.95
N GLU A 83 5.02 3.89 -11.98
CA GLU A 83 3.57 3.78 -11.78
C GLU A 83 2.95 5.16 -11.75
N ASN A 84 1.91 5.40 -12.57
CA ASN A 84 1.22 6.69 -12.69
C ASN A 84 2.19 7.85 -13.03
N GLY A 85 3.30 7.57 -13.71
CA GLY A 85 4.36 8.54 -14.02
C GLY A 85 5.26 8.88 -12.83
N VAL A 86 5.20 8.15 -11.74
CA VAL A 86 6.10 8.25 -10.57
C VAL A 86 7.05 7.06 -10.59
N TYR A 87 8.34 7.34 -10.44
CA TYR A 87 9.38 6.32 -10.34
C TYR A 87 9.61 5.90 -8.89
N TYR A 88 9.71 4.60 -8.67
CA TYR A 88 9.95 4.02 -7.35
C TYR A 88 11.09 3.03 -7.41
N ARG A 89 11.99 3.12 -6.45
CA ARG A 89 12.93 2.06 -6.15
C ARG A 89 12.22 0.95 -5.38
N VAL A 90 12.31 -0.27 -5.87
CA VAL A 90 11.71 -1.47 -5.26
C VAL A 90 12.80 -2.45 -4.89
N ASP A 91 12.89 -2.80 -3.62
CA ASP A 91 13.76 -3.85 -3.09
C ASP A 91 12.92 -5.11 -2.90
N VAL A 92 13.09 -6.09 -3.79
CA VAL A 92 12.31 -7.32 -3.76
C VAL A 92 12.79 -8.29 -2.67
N GLU A 93 13.99 -8.12 -2.15
CA GLU A 93 14.55 -8.93 -1.08
C GLU A 93 14.11 -8.45 0.31
N ASN A 94 14.18 -7.14 0.59
CA ASN A 94 13.97 -6.58 1.92
C ASN A 94 12.69 -5.75 2.03
N GLY A 95 12.05 -5.44 0.90
CA GLY A 95 10.77 -4.70 0.88
C GLY A 95 9.63 -5.50 1.50
N GLN A 96 8.60 -4.78 1.98
CA GLN A 96 7.38 -5.39 2.51
C GLN A 96 6.64 -6.19 1.43
N LYS A 97 5.97 -7.28 1.80
CA LYS A 97 5.33 -8.24 0.89
C LYS A 97 6.33 -8.70 -0.17
N THR A 98 6.07 -8.37 -1.43
CA THR A 98 6.93 -8.67 -2.59
C THR A 98 7.81 -7.48 -3.02
N GLY A 99 7.82 -6.38 -2.26
CA GLY A 99 8.63 -5.18 -2.51
C GLY A 99 7.83 -3.90 -2.65
N PHE A 100 6.60 -3.94 -3.21
CA PHE A 100 5.73 -2.80 -3.40
C PHE A 100 4.25 -3.21 -3.41
N PHE A 101 3.35 -2.26 -3.07
CA PHE A 101 1.91 -2.50 -2.99
C PHE A 101 1.21 -2.12 -4.30
N LEU A 102 1.25 -3.00 -5.30
CA LEU A 102 0.64 -2.77 -6.62
C LEU A 102 -0.90 -2.66 -6.56
N ASP A 103 -1.52 -3.28 -5.57
CA ASP A 103 -2.96 -3.30 -5.35
C ASP A 103 -3.59 -1.91 -5.16
N GLN A 104 -2.83 -0.91 -4.70
CA GLN A 104 -3.26 0.47 -4.48
C GLN A 104 -3.07 1.41 -5.70
N LYS A 105 -2.57 0.93 -6.83
CA LYS A 105 -2.19 1.73 -8.00
C LYS A 105 -3.22 2.78 -8.41
N TYR A 106 -4.47 2.37 -8.58
CA TYR A 106 -5.53 3.28 -9.01
C TYR A 106 -6.10 4.13 -7.88
N ASN A 107 -5.94 3.71 -6.63
CA ASN A 107 -6.30 4.50 -5.46
C ASN A 107 -5.33 5.67 -5.30
N ARG A 108 -4.04 5.44 -5.52
CA ARG A 108 -3.02 6.51 -5.60
C ARG A 108 -3.33 7.52 -6.70
N LEU A 109 -3.74 7.04 -7.89
CA LEU A 109 -4.14 7.92 -8.99
C LEU A 109 -5.39 8.75 -8.64
N ALA A 110 -6.37 8.17 -7.93
CA ALA A 110 -7.56 8.90 -7.48
C ALA A 110 -7.20 10.02 -6.49
N VAL A 111 -6.27 9.77 -5.56
CA VAL A 111 -5.72 10.79 -4.67
C VAL A 111 -5.02 11.90 -5.46
N ALA A 112 -4.16 11.56 -6.44
CA ALA A 112 -3.45 12.54 -7.25
C ALA A 112 -4.38 13.54 -7.94
N ARG A 113 -5.55 13.08 -8.43
CA ARG A 113 -6.55 13.92 -9.10
C ARG A 113 -7.15 15.02 -8.21
N LEU A 114 -7.20 14.79 -6.89
CA LEU A 114 -7.80 15.71 -5.91
C LEU A 114 -6.75 16.56 -5.18
N ALA A 115 -5.46 16.26 -5.34
CA ALA A 115 -4.39 16.85 -4.55
C ALA A 115 -3.99 18.29 -4.97
N ARG A 116 -4.35 18.74 -6.18
CA ARG A 116 -3.91 20.05 -6.70
C ARG A 116 -4.21 21.20 -5.75
N GLY A 117 -3.16 21.95 -5.40
CA GLY A 117 -3.23 23.12 -4.52
C GLY A 117 -3.58 22.79 -3.06
N ARG A 118 -3.46 21.53 -2.64
CA ARG A 118 -3.77 21.06 -1.28
C ARG A 118 -2.51 20.84 -0.46
N ARG A 119 -2.63 21.09 0.84
CA ARG A 119 -1.64 20.67 1.84
C ARG A 119 -2.05 19.27 2.32
N VAL A 120 -1.24 18.29 1.99
CA VAL A 120 -1.56 16.87 2.15
C VAL A 120 -0.79 16.27 3.32
N LEU A 121 -1.47 15.50 4.15
CA LEU A 121 -0.84 14.61 5.15
C LEU A 121 -1.07 13.17 4.72
N ASP A 122 0.01 12.46 4.43
CA ASP A 122 0.00 11.03 4.10
C ASP A 122 0.51 10.22 5.29
N CYS A 123 -0.41 9.57 5.99
CA CYS A 123 -0.15 8.74 7.15
C CYS A 123 0.05 7.28 6.75
N PHE A 124 1.08 6.64 7.32
CA PHE A 124 1.52 5.29 6.94
C PHE A 124 2.06 5.25 5.51
N THR A 125 2.87 6.27 5.17
CA THR A 125 3.30 6.54 3.79
C THR A 125 4.16 5.43 3.18
N HIS A 126 4.75 4.55 4.01
CA HIS A 126 5.69 3.51 3.58
C HIS A 126 6.81 4.13 2.73
N THR A 127 6.98 3.71 1.49
CA THR A 127 7.98 4.27 0.56
C THR A 127 7.53 5.56 -0.15
N GLY A 128 6.53 6.25 0.39
CA GLY A 128 6.02 7.52 -0.12
C GLY A 128 4.99 7.39 -1.24
N SER A 129 4.36 6.23 -1.41
CA SER A 129 3.61 5.96 -2.64
C SER A 129 2.38 6.85 -2.83
N PHE A 130 1.57 7.11 -1.80
CA PHE A 130 0.47 8.06 -1.87
C PHE A 130 0.98 9.51 -1.89
N ALA A 131 1.95 9.84 -1.03
CA ALA A 131 2.54 11.17 -0.93
C ALA A 131 3.11 11.66 -2.27
N LEU A 132 3.88 10.81 -2.96
CA LEU A 132 4.47 11.13 -4.27
C LEU A 132 3.42 11.31 -5.36
N ASN A 133 2.36 10.48 -5.37
CA ASN A 133 1.23 10.67 -6.28
C ASN A 133 0.50 11.99 -5.99
N ALA A 134 0.30 12.36 -4.73
CA ALA A 134 -0.30 13.65 -4.36
C ALA A 134 0.59 14.83 -4.80
N ALA A 135 1.91 14.77 -4.55
CA ALA A 135 2.86 15.78 -4.98
C ALA A 135 2.88 15.94 -6.50
N ARG A 136 2.92 14.83 -7.25
CA ARG A 136 2.85 14.83 -8.71
C ARG A 136 1.50 15.34 -9.23
N GLY A 137 0.40 15.08 -8.50
CA GLY A 137 -0.93 15.61 -8.77
C GLY A 137 -1.06 17.12 -8.58
N GLY A 138 0.01 17.79 -8.12
CA GLY A 138 0.07 19.24 -7.96
C GLY A 138 -0.32 19.70 -6.56
N ALA A 139 -0.15 18.87 -5.53
CA ALA A 139 -0.25 19.32 -4.14
C ALA A 139 0.67 20.53 -3.90
N GLU A 140 0.22 21.48 -3.11
CA GLU A 140 1.01 22.63 -2.67
C GLU A 140 2.17 22.14 -1.80
N HIS A 141 1.86 21.30 -0.84
CA HIS A 141 2.83 20.67 0.06
C HIS A 141 2.33 19.31 0.55
N VAL A 142 3.24 18.36 0.78
CA VAL A 142 2.92 17.02 1.27
C VAL A 142 3.80 16.68 2.46
N THR A 143 3.19 16.29 3.57
CA THR A 143 3.90 15.69 4.72
C THR A 143 3.68 14.18 4.69
N ALA A 144 4.77 13.43 4.48
CA ALA A 144 4.78 11.97 4.44
C ALA A 144 5.26 11.42 5.80
N VAL A 145 4.45 10.56 6.42
CA VAL A 145 4.69 10.06 7.79
C VAL A 145 4.68 8.54 7.81
N ASP A 146 5.69 7.96 8.45
CA ASP A 146 5.75 6.54 8.78
C ASP A 146 6.54 6.34 10.08
N ILE A 147 6.27 5.25 10.79
CA ILE A 147 7.03 4.89 12.00
C ILE A 147 8.43 4.34 11.67
N SER A 148 8.61 3.82 10.47
CA SER A 148 9.86 3.22 9.99
C SER A 148 10.78 4.27 9.39
N GLN A 149 11.94 4.51 10.00
CA GLN A 149 12.98 5.39 9.47
C GLN A 149 13.44 4.93 8.07
N SER A 150 13.62 3.62 7.86
CA SER A 150 14.04 3.09 6.56
C SER A 150 13.00 3.31 5.45
N ALA A 151 11.70 3.27 5.79
CA ALA A 151 10.63 3.61 4.85
C ALA A 151 10.66 5.10 4.50
N ILE A 152 10.86 5.97 5.48
CA ILE A 152 11.00 7.42 5.30
C ILE A 152 12.24 7.76 4.45
N ASP A 153 13.37 7.11 4.67
CA ASP A 153 14.57 7.30 3.87
C ASP A 153 14.33 6.90 2.40
N MET A 154 13.61 5.79 2.17
CA MET A 154 13.22 5.36 0.83
C MET A 154 12.22 6.33 0.19
N ALA A 155 11.23 6.83 0.94
CA ALA A 155 10.28 7.83 0.45
C ALA A 155 11.00 9.13 0.01
N ARG A 156 11.97 9.58 0.79
CA ARG A 156 12.83 10.73 0.45
C ARG A 156 13.66 10.47 -0.82
N ALA A 157 14.28 9.31 -0.92
CA ALA A 157 15.05 8.93 -2.12
C ALA A 157 14.16 8.89 -3.37
N ASN A 158 12.94 8.34 -3.25
CA ASN A 158 11.96 8.34 -4.32
C ASN A 158 11.51 9.77 -4.68
N ALA A 159 11.36 10.68 -3.71
CA ALA A 159 11.01 12.08 -3.99
C ALA A 159 12.13 12.79 -4.80
N VAL A 160 13.38 12.62 -4.40
CA VAL A 160 14.55 13.14 -5.15
C VAL A 160 14.57 12.58 -6.57
N ARG A 161 14.35 11.28 -6.72
CA ARG A 161 14.30 10.61 -8.03
C ARG A 161 13.26 11.21 -8.98
N ASN A 162 12.17 11.74 -8.43
CA ASN A 162 11.06 12.34 -9.18
C ASN A 162 11.12 13.89 -9.25
N GLY A 163 12.10 14.54 -8.62
CA GLY A 163 12.19 15.99 -8.53
C GLY A 163 11.06 16.63 -7.72
N LEU A 164 10.57 15.92 -6.70
CA LEU A 164 9.42 16.32 -5.86
C LEU A 164 9.82 16.74 -4.44
N GLU A 165 11.09 16.57 -4.05
CA GLU A 165 11.59 16.80 -2.69
C GLU A 165 11.36 18.23 -2.19
N GLY A 166 11.37 19.21 -3.09
CA GLY A 166 11.17 20.64 -2.74
C GLY A 166 9.78 21.00 -2.22
N ARG A 167 8.81 20.07 -2.31
CA ARG A 167 7.43 20.26 -1.83
C ARG A 167 6.98 19.17 -0.87
N MET A 168 7.93 18.42 -0.31
CA MET A 168 7.61 17.31 0.57
C MET A 168 8.43 17.35 1.85
N ASP A 169 7.75 17.15 2.99
CA ASP A 169 8.37 16.86 4.27
C ASP A 169 8.24 15.38 4.61
N PHE A 170 9.24 14.85 5.31
CA PHE A 170 9.33 13.44 5.69
C PHE A 170 9.53 13.33 7.20
N LEU A 171 8.60 12.70 7.87
CA LEU A 171 8.55 12.61 9.32
C LEU A 171 8.51 11.14 9.77
N THR A 172 9.48 10.75 10.60
CA THR A 172 9.44 9.48 11.31
C THR A 172 8.68 9.67 12.62
N ALA A 173 7.45 9.16 12.69
CA ALA A 173 6.59 9.29 13.86
C ALA A 173 5.53 8.18 13.91
N ASP A 174 5.04 7.88 15.13
CA ASP A 174 3.81 7.11 15.30
C ASP A 174 2.61 7.99 14.91
N VAL A 175 1.78 7.49 14.00
CA VAL A 175 0.62 8.23 13.47
C VAL A 175 -0.42 8.51 14.55
N PHE A 176 -0.61 7.59 15.52
CA PHE A 176 -1.57 7.80 16.61
C PHE A 176 -1.15 8.99 17.48
N ASP A 177 0.14 9.05 17.82
CA ASP A 177 0.69 10.14 18.62
C ASP A 177 0.67 11.47 17.84
N LEU A 178 1.09 11.43 16.58
CA LEU A 178 1.11 12.62 15.71
C LEU A 178 -0.29 13.24 15.56
N LEU A 179 -1.31 12.43 15.24
CA LEU A 179 -2.68 12.94 15.09
C LEU A 179 -3.21 13.52 16.41
N ALA A 180 -2.88 12.87 17.55
CA ALA A 180 -3.24 13.39 18.87
C ALA A 180 -2.56 14.74 19.20
N GLU A 181 -1.28 14.87 18.86
CA GLU A 181 -0.54 16.14 19.03
C GLU A 181 -1.09 17.26 18.13
N LEU A 182 -1.39 16.96 16.87
CA LEU A 182 -1.96 17.93 15.93
C LEU A 182 -3.35 18.40 16.42
N GLU A 183 -4.18 17.47 16.89
CA GLU A 183 -5.49 17.79 17.47
C GLU A 183 -5.35 18.70 18.70
N LYS A 184 -4.39 18.41 19.59
CA LYS A 184 -4.10 19.22 20.79
C LYS A 184 -3.57 20.62 20.46
N LYS A 185 -2.74 20.74 19.41
CA LYS A 185 -2.24 22.04 18.92
C LYS A 185 -3.35 22.90 18.35
N GLY A 186 -4.42 22.28 17.89
CA GLY A 186 -5.53 22.95 17.24
C GLY A 186 -5.18 23.44 15.82
N GLY A 187 -6.19 24.05 15.18
CA GLY A 187 -6.07 24.48 13.79
C GLY A 187 -6.34 23.33 12.79
N LYS A 188 -6.27 23.67 11.51
CA LYS A 188 -6.49 22.72 10.40
C LYS A 188 -5.37 22.89 9.37
N PRO A 189 -4.18 22.34 9.67
CA PRO A 189 -2.99 22.58 8.85
C PRO A 189 -3.02 21.87 7.50
N TYR A 190 -3.92 20.91 7.32
CA TYR A 190 -4.03 20.09 6.10
C TYR A 190 -5.41 20.21 5.48
N ASP A 191 -5.45 20.16 4.15
CA ASP A 191 -6.68 20.19 3.35
C ASP A 191 -7.03 18.82 2.79
N PHE A 192 -6.09 17.87 2.88
CA PHE A 192 -6.27 16.50 2.48
C PHE A 192 -5.48 15.58 3.41
N ILE A 193 -6.15 14.59 4.02
CA ILE A 193 -5.51 13.58 4.86
C ILE A 193 -5.74 12.21 4.26
N ILE A 194 -4.67 11.40 4.19
CA ILE A 194 -4.66 10.03 3.67
C ILE A 194 -4.29 9.08 4.80
N LEU A 195 -5.11 8.06 5.02
CA LEU A 195 -4.87 6.99 5.98
C LEU A 195 -4.85 5.63 5.25
N ASP A 196 -3.67 5.05 5.08
CA ASP A 196 -3.50 3.69 4.55
C ASP A 196 -2.75 2.80 5.57
N PRO A 197 -3.36 2.53 6.74
CA PRO A 197 -2.71 1.82 7.81
C PRO A 197 -2.47 0.34 7.47
N PRO A 198 -1.50 -0.32 8.12
CA PRO A 198 -1.38 -1.76 8.07
C PRO A 198 -2.63 -2.42 8.64
N ALA A 199 -2.85 -3.69 8.32
CA ALA A 199 -3.97 -4.44 8.86
C ALA A 199 -3.89 -4.52 10.39
N PHE A 200 -4.78 -3.83 11.11
CA PHE A 200 -4.83 -3.82 12.58
C PHE A 200 -5.34 -5.14 13.16
N THR A 201 -5.89 -6.03 12.34
CA THR A 201 -6.31 -7.36 12.76
C THR A 201 -5.93 -8.42 11.74
N LYS A 202 -5.44 -9.55 12.25
CA LYS A 202 -5.14 -10.77 11.48
C LYS A 202 -5.97 -11.96 11.98
N SER A 203 -6.96 -11.73 12.86
CA SER A 203 -7.80 -12.78 13.41
C SER A 203 -9.15 -12.24 13.85
N ARG A 204 -10.17 -13.12 13.89
CA ARG A 204 -11.51 -12.76 14.40
C ARG A 204 -11.49 -12.28 15.86
N LYS A 205 -10.53 -12.76 16.67
CA LYS A 205 -10.45 -12.42 18.11
C LYS A 205 -10.08 -10.94 18.34
N THR A 206 -9.38 -10.31 17.40
CA THR A 206 -8.87 -8.94 17.54
C THR A 206 -9.67 -7.89 16.75
N VAL A 207 -10.78 -8.26 16.11
CA VAL A 207 -11.62 -7.36 15.31
C VAL A 207 -12.12 -6.15 16.09
N LYS A 208 -12.65 -6.34 17.31
CA LYS A 208 -13.14 -5.22 18.16
C LYS A 208 -12.03 -4.24 18.56
N SER A 209 -10.83 -4.73 18.78
CA SER A 209 -9.67 -3.86 19.07
C SER A 209 -9.23 -3.09 17.82
N ALA A 210 -9.21 -3.75 16.67
CA ALA A 210 -8.89 -3.13 15.40
C ALA A 210 -9.91 -2.05 15.02
N GLU A 211 -11.22 -2.33 15.19
CA GLU A 211 -12.28 -1.34 14.94
C GLU A 211 -12.06 -0.07 15.76
N ARG A 212 -11.67 -0.20 17.04
CA ARG A 212 -11.33 0.97 17.88
C ARG A 212 -10.12 1.73 17.38
N GLY A 213 -9.05 1.02 16.95
CA GLY A 213 -7.86 1.65 16.37
C GLY A 213 -8.17 2.38 15.06
N TYR A 214 -8.93 1.74 14.16
CA TYR A 214 -9.40 2.42 12.95
C TYR A 214 -10.26 3.64 13.27
N LYS A 215 -11.20 3.52 14.23
CA LYS A 215 -12.05 4.66 14.62
C LYS A 215 -11.23 5.81 15.18
N ASP A 216 -10.23 5.56 16.02
CA ASP A 216 -9.42 6.61 16.63
C ASP A 216 -8.67 7.44 15.58
N ILE A 217 -7.93 6.80 14.68
CA ILE A 217 -7.18 7.53 13.64
C ILE A 217 -8.11 8.26 12.66
N ASN A 218 -9.24 7.64 12.26
CA ASN A 218 -10.20 8.26 11.35
C ASN A 218 -10.90 9.46 12.00
N LEU A 219 -11.31 9.35 13.25
CA LEU A 219 -11.92 10.44 14.03
C LEU A 219 -10.98 11.64 14.14
N ARG A 220 -9.70 11.42 14.52
CA ARG A 220 -8.72 12.50 14.67
C ARG A 220 -8.41 13.16 13.32
N ALA A 221 -8.24 12.37 12.26
CA ALA A 221 -8.04 12.91 10.92
C ALA A 221 -9.21 13.79 10.47
N LEU A 222 -10.46 13.38 10.71
CA LEU A 222 -11.63 14.16 10.37
C LEU A 222 -11.73 15.47 11.15
N ARG A 223 -11.34 15.48 12.42
CA ARG A 223 -11.29 16.71 13.24
C ARG A 223 -10.23 17.71 12.76
N LEU A 224 -9.17 17.23 12.12
CA LEU A 224 -8.10 18.08 11.57
C LEU A 224 -8.43 18.67 10.20
N LEU A 225 -9.46 18.17 9.51
CA LEU A 225 -9.84 18.65 8.18
C LEU A 225 -10.79 19.84 8.23
N PRO A 226 -10.59 20.86 7.37
CA PRO A 226 -11.56 21.94 7.20
C PRO A 226 -12.78 21.45 6.39
N ARG A 227 -13.88 22.20 6.46
CA ARG A 227 -14.97 22.06 5.50
C ARG A 227 -14.44 22.26 4.07
N GLY A 228 -14.81 21.38 3.13
CA GLY A 228 -14.28 21.34 1.78
C GLY A 228 -12.97 20.56 1.64
N GLY A 229 -12.37 20.12 2.76
CA GLY A 229 -11.19 19.27 2.77
C GLY A 229 -11.51 17.87 2.29
N TYR A 230 -10.47 17.14 1.83
CA TYR A 230 -10.58 15.76 1.36
C TYR A 230 -10.04 14.76 2.39
N PHE A 231 -10.63 13.60 2.37
CA PHE A 231 -10.26 12.49 3.24
C PHE A 231 -10.19 11.19 2.45
N ALA A 232 -9.02 10.55 2.44
CA ALA A 232 -8.83 9.21 1.91
C ALA A 232 -8.56 8.24 3.06
N THR A 233 -9.24 7.11 3.09
CA THR A 233 -9.02 6.10 4.13
C THR A 233 -9.16 4.71 3.57
N ALA A 234 -8.29 3.80 4.04
CA ALA A 234 -8.23 2.42 3.58
C ALA A 234 -8.20 1.40 4.73
N SER A 235 -8.56 0.18 4.39
CA SER A 235 -8.29 -1.01 5.19
C SER A 235 -8.00 -2.19 4.28
N CYS A 236 -6.83 -2.80 4.44
CA CYS A 236 -6.44 -4.02 3.73
C CYS A 236 -6.73 -5.29 4.54
N SER A 237 -7.48 -5.21 5.66
CA SER A 237 -7.79 -6.36 6.50
C SER A 237 -8.99 -7.12 5.98
N HIS A 238 -8.82 -8.40 5.66
CA HIS A 238 -9.93 -9.32 5.37
C HIS A 238 -10.92 -9.42 6.55
N PHE A 239 -10.44 -9.32 7.80
CA PHE A 239 -11.28 -9.37 9.01
C PHE A 239 -12.02 -8.05 9.31
N MET A 240 -11.87 -7.03 8.48
CA MET A 240 -12.62 -5.79 8.51
C MET A 240 -13.46 -5.69 7.22
N PRO A 241 -14.62 -6.36 7.14
CA PRO A 241 -15.49 -6.30 5.95
C PRO A 241 -16.01 -4.88 5.70
N SER A 242 -16.43 -4.60 4.47
CA SER A 242 -16.85 -3.26 4.03
C SER A 242 -17.93 -2.67 4.92
N GLU A 243 -18.96 -3.45 5.27
CA GLU A 243 -20.07 -2.98 6.14
C GLU A 243 -19.57 -2.54 7.52
N LEU A 244 -18.62 -3.28 8.12
CA LEU A 244 -18.05 -2.92 9.42
C LEU A 244 -17.18 -1.67 9.32
N PHE A 245 -16.36 -1.57 8.25
CA PHE A 245 -15.51 -0.42 8.02
C PHE A 245 -16.34 0.85 7.77
N GLU A 246 -17.39 0.77 6.95
CA GLU A 246 -18.33 1.89 6.71
C GLU A 246 -19.07 2.30 7.98
N LYS A 247 -19.56 1.33 8.78
CA LYS A 247 -20.21 1.62 10.06
C LYS A 247 -19.27 2.37 11.00
N MET A 248 -18.02 1.96 11.06
CA MET A 248 -16.97 2.62 11.85
C MET A 248 -16.72 4.04 11.33
N LEU A 249 -16.62 4.26 10.00
CA LEU A 249 -16.42 5.59 9.40
C LEU A 249 -17.57 6.53 9.70
N ARG A 250 -18.83 6.06 9.58
CA ARG A 250 -20.01 6.87 9.95
C ARG A 250 -19.99 7.27 11.42
N SER A 251 -19.59 6.34 12.30
CA SER A 251 -19.44 6.64 13.73
C SER A 251 -18.31 7.64 14.00
N ALA A 252 -17.18 7.53 13.30
CA ALA A 252 -16.08 8.49 13.42
C ALA A 252 -16.49 9.91 12.93
N ALA A 253 -17.22 10.01 11.82
CA ALA A 253 -17.70 11.27 11.29
C ALA A 253 -18.70 11.95 12.26
N LEU A 254 -19.63 11.17 12.82
CA LEU A 254 -20.59 11.66 13.82
C LEU A 254 -19.86 12.21 15.06
N ASP A 255 -18.90 11.48 15.60
CA ASP A 255 -18.13 11.90 16.78
C ASP A 255 -17.16 13.07 16.47
N ALA A 256 -16.78 13.26 15.20
CA ALA A 256 -16.01 14.42 14.74
C ALA A 256 -16.91 15.67 14.53
N GLY A 257 -18.22 15.49 14.48
CA GLY A 257 -19.16 16.57 14.19
C GLY A 257 -19.08 17.05 12.74
N VAL A 258 -18.79 16.15 11.79
CA VAL A 258 -18.67 16.46 10.37
C VAL A 258 -19.57 15.55 9.53
N GLU A 259 -20.01 16.06 8.38
CA GLU A 259 -20.68 15.26 7.36
C GLU A 259 -19.68 14.91 6.26
N LEU A 260 -19.82 13.71 5.68
CA LEU A 260 -18.96 13.21 4.63
C LEU A 260 -19.74 13.02 3.33
N ARG A 261 -19.31 13.70 2.28
CA ARG A 261 -19.74 13.41 0.91
C ARG A 261 -18.81 12.36 0.32
N GLN A 262 -19.30 11.17 0.04
CA GLN A 262 -18.52 10.16 -0.67
C GLN A 262 -18.27 10.59 -2.11
N ILE A 263 -17.00 10.62 -2.52
CA ILE A 263 -16.59 10.89 -3.90
C ILE A 263 -16.40 9.56 -4.62
N GLU A 264 -15.62 8.67 -4.03
CA GLU A 264 -15.36 7.33 -4.59
C GLU A 264 -15.35 6.27 -3.48
N ALA A 265 -15.83 5.07 -3.82
CA ALA A 265 -15.57 3.82 -3.09
C ALA A 265 -14.85 2.88 -4.05
N ARG A 266 -13.72 2.34 -3.65
CA ARG A 266 -12.80 1.59 -4.49
C ARG A 266 -12.28 0.36 -3.76
N GLN A 267 -11.77 -0.58 -4.55
CA GLN A 267 -11.13 -1.82 -4.10
C GLN A 267 -9.69 -1.87 -4.61
N GLN A 268 -9.08 -3.05 -4.54
CA GLN A 268 -7.77 -3.31 -5.13
C GLN A 268 -7.80 -3.15 -6.66
N SER A 269 -6.62 -2.93 -7.24
CA SER A 269 -6.48 -2.81 -8.69
C SER A 269 -6.83 -4.14 -9.40
N PRO A 270 -7.28 -4.11 -10.68
CA PRO A 270 -7.75 -5.30 -11.41
C PRO A 270 -6.72 -6.42 -11.59
N ASP A 271 -5.43 -6.13 -11.48
CA ASP A 271 -4.34 -7.11 -11.45
C ASP A 271 -4.28 -7.93 -10.14
N HIS A 272 -5.11 -7.55 -9.16
CA HIS A 272 -5.40 -8.31 -7.94
C HIS A 272 -6.88 -8.75 -7.96
N PRO A 273 -7.23 -9.76 -8.77
CA PRO A 273 -8.62 -10.10 -9.06
C PRO A 273 -9.38 -10.57 -7.82
N ILE A 274 -10.65 -10.15 -7.74
CA ILE A 274 -11.61 -10.66 -6.76
C ILE A 274 -12.31 -11.87 -7.37
N LEU A 275 -12.14 -13.03 -6.74
CA LEU A 275 -12.83 -14.26 -7.12
C LEU A 275 -14.12 -14.37 -6.30
N TRP A 276 -15.27 -14.34 -6.96
CA TRP A 276 -16.58 -14.30 -6.28
C TRP A 276 -16.86 -15.50 -5.39
N ASN A 277 -16.28 -16.64 -5.68
CA ASN A 277 -16.37 -17.86 -4.88
C ASN A 277 -15.25 -17.98 -3.82
N VAL A 278 -14.37 -16.99 -3.72
CA VAL A 278 -13.27 -16.92 -2.74
C VAL A 278 -13.27 -15.54 -2.07
N PRO A 279 -14.17 -15.33 -1.05
CA PRO A 279 -14.37 -14.01 -0.43
C PRO A 279 -13.10 -13.38 0.14
N GLU A 280 -12.10 -14.20 0.50
CA GLU A 280 -10.80 -13.76 1.01
C GLU A 280 -10.00 -12.92 0.01
N THR A 281 -10.34 -13.01 -1.27
CA THR A 281 -9.71 -12.21 -2.34
C THR A 281 -10.22 -10.77 -2.38
N ASP A 282 -11.37 -10.46 -1.76
CA ASP A 282 -11.87 -9.10 -1.55
C ASP A 282 -11.39 -8.56 -0.21
N TYR A 283 -10.22 -7.96 -0.18
CA TYR A 283 -9.57 -7.56 1.06
C TYR A 283 -9.35 -6.06 1.20
N LEU A 284 -9.32 -5.30 0.10
CA LEU A 284 -8.99 -3.87 0.13
C LEU A 284 -10.26 -3.00 0.03
N LYS A 285 -10.47 -2.15 1.01
CA LYS A 285 -11.49 -1.10 1.03
C LYS A 285 -10.77 0.23 0.99
N PHE A 286 -11.16 1.10 0.07
CA PHE A 286 -10.63 2.44 -0.05
C PHE A 286 -11.78 3.43 -0.32
N TYR A 287 -11.85 4.48 0.46
CA TYR A 287 -12.88 5.50 0.34
C TYR A 287 -12.24 6.88 0.21
N LEU A 288 -12.80 7.67 -0.70
CA LEU A 288 -12.53 9.10 -0.83
C LEU A 288 -13.76 9.89 -0.46
N PHE A 289 -13.60 10.84 0.46
CA PHE A 289 -14.64 11.72 0.93
C PHE A 289 -14.24 13.21 0.80
N GLN A 290 -15.26 14.06 0.75
CA GLN A 290 -15.13 15.48 1.03
C GLN A 290 -15.87 15.78 2.33
N VAL A 291 -15.25 16.56 3.21
CA VAL A 291 -15.90 17.10 4.43
C VAL A 291 -16.84 18.23 4.04
N VAL A 292 -18.11 18.17 4.41
CA VAL A 292 -19.16 19.15 4.06
C VAL A 292 -19.78 19.81 5.28
#